data_98d3ce5a19383d12d7383ec066224aa7
#
_entry.id   98d3ce5a19383d12d7383ec066224aa7
#
_cell.length_a   1.000
_cell.length_b   1.000
_cell.length_c   1.000
_cell.angle_alpha   90.00
_cell.angle_beta   90.00
_cell.angle_gamma   90.00
#
_symmetry.space_group_name_H-M   'P 1'
#
loop_
_entity.id
_entity.type
_entity.pdbx_description
1 polymer ?
#
loop_
_entity_poly.entity_id
_entity_poly.type
_entity_poly.pdbx_seq_one_letter_code
_entity_poly.pdbx_strand_id
1 'polypeptide(L)'
;MKNIRNFCIIAHIDHGKSTLADRLLEYTNTVTQRELQSQTLDDMDLEKERGITIKSHAIQMDYEYKGEKFILNLIDTPGHVDFSYEVSRSIAACEGALLIVDAAQSIQAQTISNLYLALENDLTIIPILNKIDLPSANPEEVTDEIMNLIGCEYEDVLRVSGKTGEGVHHLLEQIVERIPAPVGDPEAPLQALIFDSVYNPFRGIEAYFKVVNGSISKNEKIKFFATGKEYGADEVGTLKLKQVPKKTIECGDVGYLVSGIKDAREVKVGDTITSFEKPAAGPIEGFEEVKPMVFAGIYPIDSEDFEELRFSLEKLRLNDASLVFEPESSAALGFGFRCGFLGMLHMEIVQERLDREFNMNVITTVPNVSYFGYSKKEPETPILINNPSEMMDPSILDRVEEPYIKASIITKSDFVGSVMTLCIEKRGEIVNQSYLTSERVELIFNMPLAEVVFDFYDRLKSISKGYASFDYHPIGFRASKLVKMDILINGDMVDALSSLIHDSNAYHIGKKMCEKLRELIPRQQFDIAVQAALGTKVIARETIKALRKDVTAKCYGGDISRKRKLLEKQKEGKKKMKQIGRVEVPQSAFMAVLKLND
;
A
#
# COMPACT_ATOMS: atom_id res chain seq x y z
N MET A 1 -17.84 0.75 -31.07
CA MET A 1 -17.12 -0.35 -30.40
C MET A 1 -15.99 -0.98 -31.21
N LYS A 2 -16.16 -1.36 -32.50
CA LYS A 2 -15.13 -2.12 -33.27
C LYS A 2 -13.72 -1.49 -33.25
N ASN A 3 -13.63 -0.17 -33.19
CA ASN A 3 -12.38 0.58 -33.24
C ASN A 3 -11.92 1.06 -31.85
N ILE A 4 -12.44 0.52 -30.75
CA ILE A 4 -12.02 0.82 -29.38
C ILE A 4 -11.13 -0.31 -28.89
N ARG A 5 -10.04 0.04 -28.16
CA ARG A 5 -9.16 -0.87 -27.46
C ARG A 5 -8.94 -0.34 -26.05
N ASN A 6 -9.41 -1.07 -25.05
CA ASN A 6 -9.18 -0.75 -23.64
C ASN A 6 -8.13 -1.69 -23.10
N PHE A 7 -7.04 -1.16 -22.59
CA PHE A 7 -5.93 -1.97 -22.10
C PHE A 7 -5.23 -1.31 -20.92
N CYS A 8 -4.63 -2.14 -20.10
CA CYS A 8 -3.79 -1.70 -19.00
C CYS A 8 -2.32 -2.10 -19.22
N ILE A 9 -1.44 -1.51 -18.43
CA ILE A 9 -0.04 -1.90 -18.37
C ILE A 9 0.22 -2.55 -17.02
N ILE A 10 0.64 -3.80 -17.01
CA ILE A 10 1.05 -4.55 -15.84
C ILE A 10 2.56 -4.78 -15.86
N ALA A 11 3.23 -4.42 -14.78
CA ALA A 11 4.68 -4.50 -14.68
C ALA A 11 5.12 -4.59 -13.21
N HIS A 12 6.30 -5.13 -12.98
CA HIS A 12 6.98 -4.92 -11.71
C HIS A 12 7.51 -3.48 -11.59
N ILE A 13 7.77 -3.04 -10.37
CA ILE A 13 8.40 -1.74 -10.08
C ILE A 13 9.72 -1.65 -10.86
N ASP A 14 10.03 -0.48 -11.40
CA ASP A 14 11.24 -0.20 -12.20
C ASP A 14 11.37 -0.96 -13.54
N HIS A 15 10.38 -1.75 -14.00
CA HIS A 15 10.41 -2.36 -15.33
C HIS A 15 10.14 -1.37 -16.48
N GLY A 16 9.88 -0.11 -16.17
CA GLY A 16 9.73 0.98 -17.15
C GLY A 16 8.32 1.22 -17.64
N LYS A 17 7.31 0.94 -16.81
CA LYS A 17 5.88 1.14 -17.09
C LYS A 17 5.58 2.58 -17.53
N SER A 18 5.84 3.58 -16.67
CA SER A 18 5.55 4.99 -16.93
C SER A 18 6.35 5.52 -18.13
N THR A 19 7.60 5.08 -18.33
CA THR A 19 8.42 5.45 -19.50
C THR A 19 7.83 4.92 -20.79
N LEU A 20 7.30 3.69 -20.81
CA LEU A 20 6.66 3.13 -22.00
C LEU A 20 5.32 3.82 -22.26
N ALA A 21 4.55 4.13 -21.23
CA ALA A 21 3.31 4.89 -21.34
C ALA A 21 3.57 6.29 -21.96
N ASP A 22 4.60 7.01 -21.53
CA ASP A 22 5.03 8.28 -22.14
C ASP A 22 5.30 8.13 -23.64
N ARG A 23 5.95 7.05 -24.07
CA ARG A 23 6.22 6.78 -25.49
C ARG A 23 4.94 6.50 -26.28
N LEU A 24 3.98 5.76 -25.71
CA LEU A 24 2.69 5.55 -26.36
C LEU A 24 1.96 6.89 -26.59
N LEU A 25 1.98 7.79 -25.60
CA LEU A 25 1.41 9.14 -25.70
C LEU A 25 2.09 10.01 -26.76
N GLU A 26 3.42 9.92 -26.85
CA GLU A 26 4.21 10.65 -27.86
C GLU A 26 3.89 10.16 -29.28
N TYR A 27 3.94 8.84 -29.52
CA TYR A 27 3.73 8.26 -30.85
C TYR A 27 2.28 8.38 -31.35
N THR A 28 1.31 8.51 -30.45
CA THR A 28 -0.09 8.79 -30.79
C THR A 28 -0.39 10.29 -30.90
N ASN A 29 0.62 11.16 -30.74
CA ASN A 29 0.48 12.62 -30.71
C ASN A 29 -0.57 13.11 -29.69
N THR A 30 -0.81 12.35 -28.63
CA THR A 30 -1.72 12.73 -27.55
C THR A 30 -1.10 13.84 -26.69
N VAL A 31 0.22 13.84 -26.59
CA VAL A 31 1.05 14.85 -25.90
C VAL A 31 2.00 15.47 -26.91
N THR A 32 2.11 16.80 -26.90
CA THR A 32 3.13 17.49 -27.73
C THR A 32 4.52 17.33 -27.09
N GLN A 33 5.58 17.35 -27.89
CA GLN A 33 6.97 17.27 -27.37
C GLN A 33 7.31 18.36 -26.33
N ARG A 34 6.58 19.46 -26.29
CA ARG A 34 6.77 20.55 -25.32
C ARG A 34 6.06 20.28 -23.99
N GLU A 35 5.00 19.49 -24.01
CA GLU A 35 4.20 19.11 -22.85
C GLU A 35 4.67 17.79 -22.24
N LEU A 36 5.45 17.01 -22.99
CA LEU A 36 6.02 15.75 -22.53
C LEU A 36 7.01 16.02 -21.40
N GLN A 37 6.64 15.64 -20.20
CA GLN A 37 7.52 15.56 -19.03
C GLN A 37 7.87 14.10 -18.79
N SER A 38 8.92 13.84 -18.05
CA SER A 38 9.19 12.49 -17.58
C SER A 38 8.06 12.04 -16.64
N GLN A 39 7.49 10.87 -16.88
CA GLN A 39 6.36 10.33 -16.12
C GLN A 39 5.12 11.25 -16.18
N THR A 40 4.66 11.52 -17.40
CA THR A 40 3.54 12.43 -17.68
C THR A 40 2.24 12.01 -17.03
N LEU A 41 2.02 10.70 -16.83
CA LEU A 41 0.83 10.15 -16.18
C LEU A 41 0.92 10.15 -14.65
N ASP A 42 2.12 10.26 -14.08
CA ASP A 42 2.29 10.33 -12.64
C ASP A 42 2.06 11.79 -12.18
N ASP A 43 0.86 12.08 -11.68
CA ASP A 43 0.44 13.45 -11.34
C ASP A 43 0.99 13.93 -9.99
N MET A 44 1.33 13.01 -9.09
CA MET A 44 1.82 13.33 -7.76
C MET A 44 3.34 13.45 -7.75
N ASP A 45 3.86 14.49 -7.08
CA ASP A 45 5.31 14.63 -6.87
C ASP A 45 5.91 13.40 -6.17
N LEU A 46 5.13 12.78 -5.28
CA LEU A 46 5.50 11.57 -4.55
C LEU A 46 5.66 10.35 -5.47
N GLU A 47 4.83 10.22 -6.50
CA GLU A 47 4.96 9.17 -7.53
C GLU A 47 6.27 9.30 -8.28
N LYS A 48 6.59 10.54 -8.70
CA LYS A 48 7.83 10.86 -9.44
C LYS A 48 9.09 10.64 -8.60
N GLU A 49 9.06 11.03 -7.33
CA GLU A 49 10.19 10.86 -6.41
C GLU A 49 10.47 9.38 -6.09
N ARG A 50 9.41 8.60 -5.89
CA ARG A 50 9.53 7.18 -5.54
C ARG A 50 9.61 6.25 -6.76
N GLY A 51 9.32 6.77 -7.95
CA GLY A 51 9.30 6.00 -9.20
C GLY A 51 8.20 4.93 -9.25
N ILE A 52 7.09 5.16 -8.53
CA ILE A 52 5.96 4.22 -8.46
C ILE A 52 4.68 4.96 -8.81
N THR A 53 3.79 4.33 -9.56
CA THR A 53 2.42 4.79 -9.73
C THR A 53 1.62 4.40 -8.49
N ILE A 54 0.98 5.38 -7.86
CA ILE A 54 0.14 5.21 -6.66
C ILE A 54 -1.33 5.12 -7.07
N LYS A 55 -1.76 5.99 -8.01
CA LYS A 55 -3.12 6.04 -8.52
C LYS A 55 -3.21 5.55 -9.95
N SER A 56 -4.35 4.91 -10.26
CA SER A 56 -4.66 4.57 -11.65
C SER A 56 -4.99 5.82 -12.45
N HIS A 57 -4.46 5.93 -13.65
CA HIS A 57 -4.77 7.00 -14.59
C HIS A 57 -5.32 6.43 -15.88
N ALA A 58 -6.43 6.99 -16.35
CA ALA A 58 -6.99 6.60 -17.63
C ALA A 58 -6.76 7.72 -18.65
N ILE A 59 -6.29 7.37 -19.84
CA ILE A 59 -6.08 8.32 -20.92
C ILE A 59 -6.51 7.75 -22.26
N GLN A 60 -7.25 8.56 -23.03
CA GLN A 60 -7.70 8.24 -24.36
C GLN A 60 -6.70 8.78 -25.41
N MET A 61 -6.25 7.90 -26.29
CA MET A 61 -5.36 8.19 -27.40
C MET A 61 -6.07 7.94 -28.73
N ASP A 62 -5.90 8.81 -29.70
CA ASP A 62 -6.36 8.60 -31.07
C ASP A 62 -5.23 8.01 -31.89
N TYR A 63 -5.45 6.89 -32.57
CA TYR A 63 -4.44 6.25 -33.42
C TYR A 63 -5.01 5.87 -34.78
N GLU A 64 -4.26 6.12 -35.84
CA GLU A 64 -4.65 5.75 -37.20
C GLU A 64 -3.84 4.52 -37.66
N TYR A 65 -4.54 3.45 -38.01
CA TYR A 65 -3.93 2.22 -38.50
C TYR A 65 -4.63 1.74 -39.77
N LYS A 66 -3.86 1.50 -40.83
CA LYS A 66 -4.36 1.07 -42.14
C LYS A 66 -5.49 1.94 -42.72
N GLY A 67 -5.48 3.25 -42.41
CA GLY A 67 -6.49 4.22 -42.86
C GLY A 67 -7.76 4.23 -42.03
N GLU A 68 -7.85 3.47 -40.96
CA GLU A 68 -8.95 3.49 -39.98
C GLU A 68 -8.52 4.16 -38.68
N LYS A 69 -9.46 4.89 -38.07
CA LYS A 69 -9.21 5.56 -36.78
C LYS A 69 -9.61 4.65 -35.62
N PHE A 70 -8.70 4.46 -34.70
CA PHE A 70 -8.89 3.71 -33.48
C PHE A 70 -8.83 4.63 -32.25
N ILE A 71 -9.60 4.27 -31.25
CA ILE A 71 -9.57 4.85 -29.91
C ILE A 71 -8.85 3.85 -29.00
N LEU A 72 -7.74 4.26 -28.43
CA LEU A 72 -6.93 3.49 -27.50
C LEU A 72 -7.13 4.08 -26.10
N ASN A 73 -7.80 3.38 -25.20
CA ASN A 73 -7.95 3.77 -23.82
C ASN A 73 -6.89 3.02 -22.99
N LEU A 74 -5.86 3.72 -22.56
CA LEU A 74 -4.88 3.20 -21.62
C LEU A 74 -5.34 3.47 -20.21
N ILE A 75 -5.42 2.43 -19.39
CA ILE A 75 -5.63 2.52 -17.93
C ILE A 75 -4.30 2.14 -17.28
N ASP A 76 -3.58 3.14 -16.80
CA ASP A 76 -2.31 2.93 -16.09
C ASP A 76 -2.59 2.42 -14.68
N THR A 77 -1.90 1.35 -14.25
CA THR A 77 -2.16 0.66 -12.98
C THR A 77 -0.98 0.78 -12.04
N PRO A 78 -1.21 0.86 -10.72
CA PRO A 78 -0.11 0.71 -9.75
C PRO A 78 0.64 -0.61 -9.94
N GLY A 79 1.93 -0.61 -9.60
CA GLY A 79 2.75 -1.82 -9.70
C GLY A 79 3.00 -2.53 -8.37
N HIS A 80 2.59 -1.96 -7.23
CA HIS A 80 2.93 -2.46 -5.90
C HIS A 80 1.81 -3.32 -5.30
N VAL A 81 2.20 -4.35 -4.52
CA VAL A 81 1.26 -5.30 -3.88
C VAL A 81 0.22 -4.62 -2.99
N ASP A 82 0.57 -3.56 -2.28
CA ASP A 82 -0.35 -2.82 -1.42
C ASP A 82 -1.54 -2.23 -2.21
N PHE A 83 -1.37 -2.01 -3.51
CA PHE A 83 -2.39 -1.48 -4.42
C PHE A 83 -3.01 -2.54 -5.33
N SER A 84 -2.86 -3.82 -5.01
CA SER A 84 -3.40 -4.94 -5.80
C SER A 84 -4.91 -4.81 -6.07
N TYR A 85 -5.65 -4.22 -5.13
CA TYR A 85 -7.05 -3.94 -5.27
C TYR A 85 -7.37 -2.90 -6.37
N GLU A 86 -6.59 -1.80 -6.46
CA GLU A 86 -6.73 -0.81 -7.53
C GLU A 86 -6.35 -1.41 -8.89
N VAL A 87 -5.31 -2.26 -8.89
CA VAL A 87 -4.91 -3.04 -10.07
C VAL A 87 -6.05 -3.91 -10.57
N SER A 88 -6.68 -4.68 -9.67
CA SER A 88 -7.80 -5.57 -10.02
C SER A 88 -8.96 -4.82 -10.70
N ARG A 89 -9.31 -3.64 -10.21
CA ARG A 89 -10.38 -2.83 -10.77
C ARG A 89 -10.06 -2.21 -12.12
N SER A 90 -8.84 -1.74 -12.27
CA SER A 90 -8.34 -1.22 -13.53
C SER A 90 -8.29 -2.31 -14.59
N ILE A 91 -7.86 -3.52 -14.21
CA ILE A 91 -7.87 -4.72 -15.05
C ILE A 91 -9.30 -5.09 -15.49
N ALA A 92 -10.28 -5.07 -14.58
CA ALA A 92 -11.67 -5.37 -14.89
C ALA A 92 -12.31 -4.39 -15.93
N ALA A 93 -11.73 -3.20 -16.09
CA ALA A 93 -12.16 -2.24 -17.09
C ALA A 93 -11.51 -2.43 -18.46
N CYS A 94 -10.63 -3.42 -18.64
CA CYS A 94 -9.84 -3.65 -19.86
C CYS A 94 -10.25 -4.93 -20.60
N GLU A 95 -9.90 -5.02 -21.88
CA GLU A 95 -9.95 -6.23 -22.70
C GLU A 95 -8.56 -6.80 -22.97
N GLY A 96 -7.50 -6.03 -22.70
CA GLY A 96 -6.11 -6.50 -22.86
C GLY A 96 -5.17 -5.94 -21.82
N ALA A 97 -4.04 -6.61 -21.64
CA ALA A 97 -2.96 -6.18 -20.77
C ALA A 97 -1.61 -6.27 -21.46
N LEU A 98 -0.82 -5.19 -21.35
CA LEU A 98 0.57 -5.16 -21.75
C LEU A 98 1.43 -5.64 -20.58
N LEU A 99 1.98 -6.84 -20.67
CA LEU A 99 2.85 -7.42 -19.65
C LEU A 99 4.29 -7.01 -19.91
N ILE A 100 4.82 -6.08 -19.13
CA ILE A 100 6.18 -5.56 -19.29
C ILE A 100 7.15 -6.36 -18.42
N VAL A 101 8.18 -6.89 -19.05
CA VAL A 101 9.32 -7.55 -18.39
C VAL A 101 10.61 -6.79 -18.75
N ASP A 102 11.45 -6.52 -17.77
CA ASP A 102 12.76 -5.91 -17.98
C ASP A 102 13.77 -6.93 -18.51
N ALA A 103 14.42 -6.62 -19.63
CA ALA A 103 15.39 -7.52 -20.30
C ALA A 103 16.65 -7.80 -19.44
N ALA A 104 16.92 -7.03 -18.41
CA ALA A 104 18.06 -7.21 -17.50
C ALA A 104 17.66 -7.84 -16.16
N GLN A 105 16.41 -7.57 -15.67
CA GLN A 105 15.94 -8.08 -14.38
C GLN A 105 15.07 -9.32 -14.49
N SER A 106 14.50 -9.59 -15.68
CA SER A 106 13.63 -10.72 -15.97
C SER A 106 12.31 -10.72 -15.15
N ILE A 107 11.63 -11.88 -15.08
CA ILE A 107 10.35 -12.05 -14.39
C ILE A 107 10.51 -11.86 -12.89
N GLN A 108 9.58 -11.12 -12.27
CA GLN A 108 9.54 -10.84 -10.84
C GLN A 108 8.20 -11.30 -10.22
N ALA A 109 8.10 -11.41 -8.89
CA ALA A 109 6.90 -11.94 -8.22
C ALA A 109 5.63 -11.18 -8.58
N GLN A 110 5.68 -9.84 -8.59
CA GLN A 110 4.53 -9.00 -8.98
C GLN A 110 4.14 -9.19 -10.45
N THR A 111 5.10 -9.52 -11.33
CA THR A 111 4.79 -9.84 -12.74
C THR A 111 3.87 -11.05 -12.81
N ILE A 112 4.16 -12.10 -12.03
CA ILE A 112 3.38 -13.33 -11.99
C ILE A 112 2.00 -13.09 -11.38
N SER A 113 1.91 -12.39 -10.23
CA SER A 113 0.64 -12.12 -9.57
C SER A 113 -0.29 -11.27 -10.43
N ASN A 114 0.24 -10.20 -11.05
CA ASN A 114 -0.56 -9.36 -11.94
C ASN A 114 -0.96 -10.10 -13.22
N LEU A 115 -0.12 -11.01 -13.73
CA LEU A 115 -0.47 -11.87 -14.86
C LEU A 115 -1.66 -12.78 -14.51
N TYR A 116 -1.61 -13.46 -13.37
CA TYR A 116 -2.74 -14.31 -12.95
C TYR A 116 -4.02 -13.51 -12.78
N LEU A 117 -3.95 -12.32 -12.19
CA LEU A 117 -5.09 -11.43 -12.05
C LEU A 117 -5.67 -11.01 -13.41
N ALA A 118 -4.82 -10.76 -14.40
CA ALA A 118 -5.26 -10.45 -15.77
C ALA A 118 -5.89 -11.67 -16.46
N LEU A 119 -5.36 -12.88 -16.25
CA LEU A 119 -5.92 -14.13 -16.77
C LEU A 119 -7.26 -14.49 -16.12
N GLU A 120 -7.43 -14.26 -14.82
CA GLU A 120 -8.72 -14.43 -14.11
C GLU A 120 -9.82 -13.52 -14.65
N ASN A 121 -9.45 -12.39 -15.24
CA ASN A 121 -10.36 -11.46 -15.91
C ASN A 121 -10.45 -11.67 -17.43
N ASP A 122 -9.96 -12.80 -17.96
CA ASP A 122 -9.99 -13.17 -19.38
C ASP A 122 -9.33 -12.15 -20.33
N LEU A 123 -8.32 -11.40 -19.85
CA LEU A 123 -7.63 -10.40 -20.67
C LEU A 123 -6.70 -11.03 -21.70
N THR A 124 -6.67 -10.45 -22.90
CA THR A 124 -5.63 -10.75 -23.89
C THR A 124 -4.29 -10.19 -23.45
N ILE A 125 -3.29 -11.06 -23.24
CA ILE A 125 -1.97 -10.66 -22.79
C ILE A 125 -1.06 -10.40 -23.99
N ILE A 126 -0.42 -9.23 -24.03
CA ILE A 126 0.67 -8.93 -24.97
C ILE A 126 1.97 -8.85 -24.16
N PRO A 127 2.85 -9.87 -24.25
CA PRO A 127 4.13 -9.85 -23.57
C PRO A 127 5.11 -8.88 -24.23
N ILE A 128 5.77 -8.07 -23.41
CA ILE A 128 6.69 -7.03 -23.84
C ILE A 128 8.01 -7.16 -23.08
N LEU A 129 9.09 -7.32 -23.82
CA LEU A 129 10.44 -7.26 -23.31
C LEU A 129 10.97 -5.83 -23.46
N ASN A 130 11.08 -5.11 -22.34
CA ASN A 130 11.50 -3.71 -22.31
C ASN A 130 12.97 -3.56 -21.92
N LYS A 131 13.52 -2.36 -22.17
CA LYS A 131 14.91 -2.00 -21.88
C LYS A 131 15.95 -2.81 -22.65
N ILE A 132 15.65 -3.19 -23.88
CA ILE A 132 16.58 -3.92 -24.76
C ILE A 132 17.85 -3.10 -25.11
N ASP A 133 17.82 -1.79 -24.87
CA ASP A 133 18.94 -0.86 -25.04
C ASP A 133 20.03 -0.96 -23.96
N LEU A 134 19.78 -1.66 -22.86
CA LEU A 134 20.74 -1.80 -21.78
C LEU A 134 21.87 -2.78 -22.14
N PRO A 135 23.13 -2.47 -21.81
CA PRO A 135 24.25 -3.40 -22.03
C PRO A 135 24.13 -4.73 -21.23
N SER A 136 23.36 -4.72 -20.14
CA SER A 136 23.10 -5.88 -19.30
C SER A 136 21.86 -6.66 -19.72
N ALA A 137 21.18 -6.24 -20.78
CA ALA A 137 19.99 -6.94 -21.28
C ALA A 137 20.38 -8.34 -21.82
N ASN A 138 19.58 -9.35 -21.51
CA ASN A 138 19.67 -10.69 -22.07
C ASN A 138 18.32 -11.07 -22.74
N PRO A 139 18.02 -10.50 -23.93
CA PRO A 139 16.73 -10.66 -24.56
C PRO A 139 16.33 -12.10 -24.85
N GLU A 140 17.27 -12.97 -25.21
CA GLU A 140 16.99 -14.36 -25.60
C GLU A 140 16.51 -15.16 -24.37
N GLU A 141 17.28 -15.13 -23.28
CA GLU A 141 16.97 -15.86 -22.06
C GLU A 141 15.64 -15.39 -21.44
N VAL A 142 15.41 -14.07 -21.38
CA VAL A 142 14.18 -13.53 -20.79
C VAL A 142 12.97 -13.81 -21.70
N THR A 143 13.15 -13.86 -23.03
CA THR A 143 12.09 -14.29 -23.94
C THR A 143 11.69 -15.74 -23.66
N ASP A 144 12.67 -16.65 -23.49
CA ASP A 144 12.40 -18.06 -23.14
C ASP A 144 11.67 -18.19 -21.79
N GLU A 145 12.03 -17.37 -20.79
CA GLU A 145 11.31 -17.34 -19.51
C GLU A 145 9.84 -16.90 -19.68
N ILE A 146 9.59 -15.84 -20.47
CA ILE A 146 8.23 -15.36 -20.76
C ILE A 146 7.42 -16.43 -21.50
N MET A 147 7.99 -17.09 -22.51
CA MET A 147 7.35 -18.18 -23.25
C MET A 147 6.94 -19.32 -22.31
N ASN A 148 7.82 -19.72 -21.41
CA ASN A 148 7.54 -20.76 -20.42
C ASN A 148 6.45 -20.36 -19.41
N LEU A 149 6.37 -19.05 -19.05
CA LEU A 149 5.38 -18.56 -18.11
C LEU A 149 3.98 -18.47 -18.70
N ILE A 150 3.87 -17.96 -19.94
CA ILE A 150 2.58 -17.64 -20.58
C ILE A 150 2.14 -18.74 -21.52
N GLY A 151 3.07 -19.52 -22.08
CA GLY A 151 2.80 -20.53 -23.11
C GLY A 151 2.61 -19.93 -24.50
N CYS A 152 3.29 -18.81 -24.82
CA CYS A 152 3.26 -18.13 -26.11
C CYS A 152 4.45 -18.54 -27.00
N GLU A 153 4.41 -18.17 -28.29
CA GLU A 153 5.50 -18.38 -29.23
C GLU A 153 6.54 -17.25 -29.13
N TYR A 154 7.76 -17.49 -29.66
CA TYR A 154 8.84 -16.52 -29.60
C TYR A 154 8.50 -15.17 -30.28
N GLU A 155 7.80 -15.22 -31.40
CA GLU A 155 7.35 -14.06 -32.18
C GLU A 155 6.27 -13.24 -31.48
N ASP A 156 5.61 -13.80 -30.47
CA ASP A 156 4.59 -13.11 -29.70
C ASP A 156 5.18 -12.10 -28.71
N VAL A 157 6.44 -12.29 -28.30
CA VAL A 157 7.13 -11.42 -27.34
C VAL A 157 7.69 -10.19 -28.06
N LEU A 158 7.08 -9.05 -27.82
CA LEU A 158 7.47 -7.79 -28.45
C LEU A 158 8.69 -7.18 -27.74
N ARG A 159 9.71 -6.83 -28.51
CA ARG A 159 10.94 -6.22 -28.00
C ARG A 159 10.88 -4.70 -28.16
N VAL A 160 11.01 -3.99 -27.04
CA VAL A 160 10.92 -2.51 -27.03
C VAL A 160 11.97 -1.87 -26.14
N SER A 161 12.23 -0.60 -26.39
CA SER A 161 12.90 0.29 -25.44
C SER A 161 12.03 1.53 -25.22
N GLY A 162 11.42 1.65 -24.06
CA GLY A 162 10.71 2.85 -23.65
C GLY A 162 11.61 4.10 -23.64
N LYS A 163 12.91 3.94 -23.43
CA LYS A 163 13.88 5.03 -23.42
C LYS A 163 14.20 5.56 -24.83
N THR A 164 14.46 4.68 -25.77
CA THR A 164 14.85 5.06 -27.15
C THR A 164 13.67 5.19 -28.10
N GLY A 165 12.53 4.56 -27.79
CA GLY A 165 11.35 4.44 -28.64
C GLY A 165 11.41 3.28 -29.62
N GLU A 166 12.47 2.45 -29.58
CA GLU A 166 12.61 1.26 -30.42
C GLU A 166 11.47 0.29 -30.18
N GLY A 167 10.86 -0.25 -31.25
CA GLY A 167 9.77 -1.23 -31.21
C GLY A 167 8.40 -0.67 -30.84
N VAL A 168 8.27 0.59 -30.37
CA VAL A 168 7.01 1.15 -29.87
C VAL A 168 5.96 1.32 -30.98
N HIS A 169 6.34 1.65 -32.21
CA HIS A 169 5.40 1.73 -33.32
C HIS A 169 4.76 0.35 -33.60
N HIS A 170 5.58 -0.68 -33.64
CA HIS A 170 5.09 -2.04 -33.82
C HIS A 170 4.18 -2.50 -32.66
N LEU A 171 4.50 -2.10 -31.42
CA LEU A 171 3.63 -2.33 -30.28
C LEU A 171 2.24 -1.72 -30.45
N LEU A 172 2.13 -0.47 -30.95
CA LEU A 172 0.83 0.18 -31.23
C LEU A 172 0.03 -0.60 -32.29
N GLU A 173 0.67 -1.12 -33.33
CA GLU A 173 0.03 -1.98 -34.32
C GLU A 173 -0.51 -3.27 -33.69
N GLN A 174 0.30 -3.93 -32.85
CA GLN A 174 -0.08 -5.17 -32.15
C GLN A 174 -1.20 -4.95 -31.12
N ILE A 175 -1.26 -3.80 -30.47
CA ILE A 175 -2.40 -3.43 -29.60
C ILE A 175 -3.70 -3.41 -30.42
N VAL A 176 -3.69 -2.80 -31.61
CA VAL A 176 -4.88 -2.76 -32.47
C VAL A 176 -5.26 -4.13 -33.00
N GLU A 177 -4.29 -4.95 -33.41
CA GLU A 177 -4.54 -6.25 -34.04
C GLU A 177 -4.90 -7.35 -33.04
N ARG A 178 -4.29 -7.38 -31.87
CA ARG A 178 -4.42 -8.49 -30.91
C ARG A 178 -5.46 -8.26 -29.81
N ILE A 179 -5.60 -7.01 -29.31
CA ILE A 179 -6.59 -6.73 -28.26
C ILE A 179 -7.98 -6.70 -28.90
N PRO A 180 -8.94 -7.47 -28.39
CA PRO A 180 -10.31 -7.47 -28.93
C PRO A 180 -11.00 -6.13 -28.67
N ALA A 181 -12.01 -5.85 -29.47
CA ALA A 181 -12.90 -4.73 -29.19
C ALA A 181 -13.77 -5.07 -27.96
N PRO A 182 -14.19 -4.07 -27.17
CA PRO A 182 -15.08 -4.30 -26.04
C PRO A 182 -16.38 -4.96 -26.48
N VAL A 183 -16.89 -5.84 -25.63
CA VAL A 183 -18.15 -6.55 -25.85
C VAL A 183 -19.25 -5.91 -25.00
N GLY A 184 -20.43 -5.66 -25.58
CA GLY A 184 -21.57 -5.08 -24.90
C GLY A 184 -22.72 -4.82 -25.86
N ASP A 185 -23.90 -4.51 -25.32
CA ASP A 185 -25.09 -4.18 -26.06
C ASP A 185 -25.42 -2.68 -25.96
N PRO A 186 -25.25 -1.89 -27.04
CA PRO A 186 -25.56 -0.47 -27.03
C PRO A 186 -27.04 -0.13 -26.78
N GLU A 187 -27.97 -1.06 -27.06
CA GLU A 187 -29.40 -0.85 -26.88
C GLU A 187 -29.93 -1.32 -25.52
N ALA A 188 -29.09 -1.99 -24.74
CA ALA A 188 -29.41 -2.42 -23.39
C ALA A 188 -29.50 -1.23 -22.41
N PRO A 189 -30.14 -1.40 -21.25
CA PRO A 189 -30.07 -0.43 -20.17
C PRO A 189 -28.61 -0.12 -19.76
N LEU A 190 -28.36 1.14 -19.39
CA LEU A 190 -27.02 1.59 -18.97
C LEU A 190 -26.47 0.72 -17.82
N GLN A 191 -25.28 0.19 -18.04
CA GLN A 191 -24.40 -0.36 -17.01
C GLN A 191 -23.00 0.18 -17.25
N ALA A 192 -22.50 0.99 -16.32
CA ALA A 192 -21.13 1.50 -16.37
C ALA A 192 -20.39 1.18 -15.06
N LEU A 193 -19.22 0.58 -15.20
CA LEU A 193 -18.35 0.19 -14.08
C LEU A 193 -17.47 1.37 -13.66
N ILE A 194 -17.52 1.75 -12.40
CA ILE A 194 -16.63 2.75 -11.82
C ILE A 194 -15.32 2.04 -11.45
N PHE A 195 -14.21 2.42 -12.06
CA PHE A 195 -12.90 1.85 -11.73
C PHE A 195 -12.02 2.79 -10.91
N ASP A 196 -12.28 4.11 -10.90
CA ASP A 196 -11.60 5.09 -10.05
C ASP A 196 -12.46 6.32 -9.78
N SER A 197 -12.06 7.17 -8.83
CA SER A 197 -12.68 8.45 -8.55
C SER A 197 -11.68 9.47 -7.99
N VAL A 198 -11.88 10.74 -8.35
CA VAL A 198 -11.05 11.85 -7.88
C VAL A 198 -11.94 12.95 -7.32
N TYR A 199 -11.55 13.52 -6.18
CA TYR A 199 -12.26 14.65 -5.60
C TYR A 199 -11.70 15.97 -6.13
N ASN A 200 -12.58 16.78 -6.69
CA ASN A 200 -12.29 18.14 -7.12
C ASN A 200 -13.02 19.13 -6.19
N PRO A 201 -12.32 20.08 -5.53
CA PRO A 201 -12.93 21.01 -4.58
C PRO A 201 -14.06 21.88 -5.17
N PHE A 202 -14.06 22.09 -6.49
CA PHE A 202 -15.03 22.95 -7.19
C PHE A 202 -16.17 22.17 -7.83
N ARG A 203 -15.92 20.92 -8.25
CA ARG A 203 -16.85 20.10 -9.03
C ARG A 203 -17.43 18.91 -8.25
N GLY A 204 -16.87 18.63 -7.07
CA GLY A 204 -17.19 17.44 -6.29
C GLY A 204 -16.43 16.21 -6.79
N ILE A 205 -17.01 15.01 -6.63
CA ILE A 205 -16.39 13.77 -7.03
C ILE A 205 -16.56 13.58 -8.54
N GLU A 206 -15.46 13.31 -9.20
CA GLU A 206 -15.35 12.93 -10.59
C GLU A 206 -15.15 11.42 -10.65
N ALA A 207 -16.15 10.67 -11.10
CA ALA A 207 -16.08 9.21 -11.21
C ALA A 207 -15.56 8.83 -12.59
N TYR A 208 -14.57 7.95 -12.65
CA TYR A 208 -14.03 7.38 -13.87
C TYR A 208 -14.66 6.01 -14.11
N PHE A 209 -15.23 5.82 -15.29
CA PHE A 209 -16.03 4.64 -15.59
C PHE A 209 -15.80 4.11 -17.00
N LYS A 210 -16.12 2.83 -17.18
CA LYS A 210 -16.27 2.17 -18.48
C LYS A 210 -17.74 1.84 -18.71
N VAL A 211 -18.29 2.20 -19.85
CA VAL A 211 -19.64 1.78 -20.25
C VAL A 211 -19.59 0.35 -20.79
N VAL A 212 -20.22 -0.57 -20.07
CA VAL A 212 -20.30 -1.98 -20.48
C VAL A 212 -21.50 -2.20 -21.38
N ASN A 213 -22.67 -1.64 -21.02
CA ASN A 213 -23.88 -1.72 -21.80
C ASN A 213 -24.58 -0.35 -21.87
N GLY A 214 -25.29 -0.09 -22.95
CA GLY A 214 -26.06 1.13 -23.16
C GLY A 214 -25.18 2.35 -23.42
N SER A 215 -25.61 3.50 -22.95
CA SER A 215 -24.88 4.77 -23.05
C SER A 215 -25.27 5.70 -21.90
N ILE A 216 -24.43 6.67 -21.60
CA ILE A 216 -24.70 7.72 -20.60
C ILE A 216 -24.63 9.10 -21.28
N SER A 217 -25.63 9.93 -21.04
CA SER A 217 -25.72 11.25 -21.63
C SER A 217 -25.66 12.37 -20.58
N LYS A 218 -25.17 13.54 -21.01
CA LYS A 218 -25.19 14.74 -20.18
C LYS A 218 -26.63 15.08 -19.75
N ASN A 219 -26.80 15.48 -18.49
CA ASN A 219 -28.06 15.79 -17.82
C ASN A 219 -29.03 14.60 -17.64
N GLU A 220 -28.59 13.37 -17.89
CA GLU A 220 -29.36 12.17 -17.60
C GLU A 220 -29.41 11.94 -16.07
N LYS A 221 -30.54 11.43 -15.59
CA LYS A 221 -30.67 10.95 -14.21
C LYS A 221 -30.10 9.55 -14.10
N ILE A 222 -29.15 9.39 -13.20
CA ILE A 222 -28.42 8.14 -12.95
C ILE A 222 -28.64 7.65 -11.52
N LYS A 223 -28.39 6.38 -11.32
CA LYS A 223 -28.45 5.72 -10.01
C LYS A 223 -27.19 4.85 -9.81
N PHE A 224 -26.64 4.89 -8.60
CA PHE A 224 -25.57 4.01 -8.16
C PHE A 224 -26.15 2.77 -7.49
N PHE A 225 -25.74 1.57 -7.89
CA PHE A 225 -26.31 0.33 -7.37
C PHE A 225 -25.97 0.11 -5.89
N ALA A 226 -24.71 0.23 -5.48
CA ALA A 226 -24.27 -0.07 -4.13
C ALA A 226 -24.84 0.86 -3.06
N THR A 227 -25.03 2.14 -3.39
CA THR A 227 -25.55 3.14 -2.44
C THR A 227 -27.04 3.43 -2.63
N GLY A 228 -27.61 3.04 -3.78
CA GLY A 228 -29.00 3.35 -4.15
C GLY A 228 -29.26 4.84 -4.38
N LYS A 229 -28.22 5.70 -4.36
CA LYS A 229 -28.35 7.15 -4.52
C LYS A 229 -28.57 7.54 -5.98
N GLU A 230 -29.28 8.64 -6.15
CA GLU A 230 -29.69 9.19 -7.44
C GLU A 230 -29.08 10.57 -7.64
N TYR A 231 -28.53 10.81 -8.85
CA TYR A 231 -27.89 12.07 -9.21
C TYR A 231 -28.14 12.43 -10.67
N GLY A 232 -27.88 13.68 -11.03
CA GLY A 232 -27.80 14.11 -12.42
C GLY A 232 -26.39 13.94 -12.95
N ALA A 233 -26.24 13.49 -14.18
CA ALA A 233 -24.96 13.50 -14.89
C ALA A 233 -24.69 14.91 -15.43
N ASP A 234 -24.28 15.85 -14.58
CA ASP A 234 -24.10 17.27 -14.95
C ASP A 234 -23.11 17.44 -16.10
N GLU A 235 -22.08 16.61 -16.12
CA GLU A 235 -21.12 16.54 -17.20
C GLU A 235 -20.60 15.11 -17.38
N VAL A 236 -20.46 14.70 -18.64
CA VAL A 236 -19.78 13.46 -19.04
C VAL A 236 -18.76 13.80 -20.13
N GLY A 237 -17.69 13.02 -20.21
CA GLY A 237 -16.65 13.27 -21.21
C GLY A 237 -15.58 12.19 -21.21
N THR A 238 -14.55 12.38 -22.03
CA THR A 238 -13.40 11.48 -22.14
C THR A 238 -12.16 12.06 -21.49
N LEU A 239 -11.30 11.17 -21.03
CA LEU A 239 -10.05 11.49 -20.36
C LEU A 239 -8.93 11.56 -21.40
N LYS A 240 -8.54 12.77 -21.80
CA LYS A 240 -7.26 13.04 -22.46
C LYS A 240 -6.31 13.64 -21.41
N LEU A 241 -5.23 14.29 -21.79
CA LEU A 241 -4.42 15.07 -20.82
C LEU A 241 -5.28 16.06 -20.02
N LYS A 242 -6.33 16.55 -20.63
CA LYS A 242 -7.39 17.32 -19.97
C LYS A 242 -8.71 16.64 -20.25
N GLN A 243 -9.62 16.77 -19.34
CA GLN A 243 -10.99 16.31 -19.52
C GLN A 243 -11.64 17.00 -20.72
N VAL A 244 -12.23 16.21 -21.61
CA VAL A 244 -12.91 16.70 -22.82
C VAL A 244 -14.39 16.37 -22.70
N PRO A 245 -15.26 17.36 -22.42
CA PRO A 245 -16.70 17.14 -22.31
C PRO A 245 -17.29 16.60 -23.62
N LYS A 246 -18.17 15.62 -23.49
CA LYS A 246 -18.96 15.04 -24.59
C LYS A 246 -20.44 15.13 -24.28
N LYS A 247 -21.30 14.95 -25.28
CA LYS A 247 -22.75 14.86 -25.08
C LYS A 247 -23.15 13.49 -24.55
N THR A 248 -22.51 12.45 -25.04
CA THR A 248 -22.80 11.05 -24.71
C THR A 248 -21.51 10.25 -24.72
N ILE A 249 -21.39 9.29 -23.81
CA ILE A 249 -20.36 8.24 -23.81
C ILE A 249 -21.07 6.93 -24.16
N GLU A 250 -20.57 6.25 -25.18
CA GLU A 250 -21.19 5.08 -25.75
C GLU A 250 -20.65 3.76 -25.16
N CYS A 251 -21.36 2.67 -25.40
CA CYS A 251 -20.95 1.32 -25.02
C CYS A 251 -19.53 1.01 -25.47
N GLY A 252 -18.71 0.49 -24.56
CA GLY A 252 -17.31 0.12 -24.74
C GLY A 252 -16.31 1.26 -24.51
N ASP A 253 -16.75 2.52 -24.38
CA ASP A 253 -15.85 3.66 -24.16
C ASP A 253 -15.59 3.91 -22.67
N VAL A 254 -14.47 4.55 -22.40
CA VAL A 254 -14.03 4.97 -21.06
C VAL A 254 -14.25 6.48 -20.93
N GLY A 255 -14.78 6.90 -19.80
CA GLY A 255 -15.09 8.30 -19.58
C GLY A 255 -15.09 8.73 -18.13
N TYR A 256 -15.40 10.00 -17.91
CA TYR A 256 -15.62 10.57 -16.60
C TYR A 256 -17.03 11.13 -16.45
N LEU A 257 -17.50 11.18 -15.21
CA LEU A 257 -18.78 11.71 -14.78
C LEU A 257 -18.57 12.73 -13.67
N VAL A 258 -19.22 13.89 -13.79
CA VAL A 258 -19.37 14.88 -12.73
C VAL A 258 -20.84 15.00 -12.38
N SER A 259 -21.16 14.86 -11.11
CA SER A 259 -22.55 14.85 -10.59
C SER A 259 -22.70 15.74 -9.35
N GLY A 260 -21.72 16.62 -9.05
CA GLY A 260 -21.75 17.50 -7.89
C GLY A 260 -21.75 16.79 -6.52
N ILE A 261 -21.41 15.50 -6.48
CA ILE A 261 -21.35 14.69 -5.26
C ILE A 261 -20.20 15.16 -4.38
N LYS A 262 -20.45 15.41 -3.09
CA LYS A 262 -19.46 15.92 -2.15
C LYS A 262 -18.98 14.88 -1.14
N ASP A 263 -19.71 13.80 -0.97
CA ASP A 263 -19.40 12.72 -0.03
C ASP A 263 -18.86 11.49 -0.78
N ALA A 264 -17.57 11.15 -0.57
CA ALA A 264 -16.93 10.01 -1.22
C ALA A 264 -17.61 8.66 -0.90
N ARG A 265 -18.32 8.57 0.22
CA ARG A 265 -19.05 7.34 0.60
C ARG A 265 -20.22 7.03 -0.34
N GLU A 266 -20.65 8.00 -1.12
CA GLU A 266 -21.77 7.87 -2.05
C GLU A 266 -21.34 7.36 -3.44
N VAL A 267 -20.04 7.44 -3.77
CA VAL A 267 -19.43 6.89 -4.98
C VAL A 267 -18.40 5.85 -4.60
N LYS A 268 -18.78 4.60 -4.67
CA LYS A 268 -17.86 3.49 -4.38
C LYS A 268 -17.17 3.05 -5.67
N VAL A 269 -15.85 2.95 -5.65
CA VAL A 269 -15.08 2.36 -6.75
C VAL A 269 -15.44 0.88 -6.86
N GLY A 270 -15.71 0.39 -8.07
CA GLY A 270 -16.28 -0.95 -8.35
C GLY A 270 -17.80 -0.98 -8.40
N ASP A 271 -18.51 0.11 -8.04
CA ASP A 271 -19.95 0.19 -8.17
C ASP A 271 -20.39 0.34 -9.63
N THR A 272 -21.65 0.06 -9.88
CA THR A 272 -22.28 0.17 -11.20
C THR A 272 -23.19 1.40 -11.27
N ILE A 273 -22.99 2.22 -12.29
CA ILE A 273 -23.90 3.31 -12.66
C ILE A 273 -24.96 2.76 -13.60
N THR A 274 -26.23 3.09 -13.35
CA THR A 274 -27.35 2.77 -14.25
C THR A 274 -28.25 3.99 -14.49
N SER A 275 -29.07 3.94 -15.53
CA SER A 275 -30.08 4.98 -15.78
C SER A 275 -31.18 4.91 -14.71
N PHE A 276 -31.66 6.06 -14.24
CA PHE A 276 -32.77 6.11 -13.31
C PHE A 276 -34.10 5.72 -14.01
N GLU A 277 -34.27 6.14 -15.25
CA GLU A 277 -35.52 5.90 -16.01
C GLU A 277 -35.66 4.44 -16.49
N LYS A 278 -34.50 3.83 -16.87
CA LYS A 278 -34.44 2.44 -17.36
C LYS A 278 -33.29 1.71 -16.64
N PRO A 279 -33.49 1.35 -15.37
CA PRO A 279 -32.43 0.68 -14.61
C PRO A 279 -32.14 -0.71 -15.17
N ALA A 280 -30.87 -1.09 -15.15
CA ALA A 280 -30.44 -2.45 -15.46
C ALA A 280 -30.95 -3.44 -14.39
N ALA A 281 -30.99 -4.72 -14.74
CA ALA A 281 -31.55 -5.78 -13.88
C ALA A 281 -30.69 -6.02 -12.63
N GLY A 282 -29.37 -5.72 -12.68
CA GLY A 282 -28.43 -5.88 -11.58
C GLY A 282 -27.12 -5.13 -11.81
N PRO A 283 -26.24 -5.07 -10.80
CA PRO A 283 -24.91 -4.51 -10.94
C PRO A 283 -24.04 -5.41 -11.80
N ILE A 284 -22.90 -4.87 -12.27
CA ILE A 284 -21.81 -5.64 -12.85
C ILE A 284 -21.18 -6.47 -11.73
N GLU A 285 -20.93 -7.76 -11.99
CA GLU A 285 -20.32 -8.67 -11.01
C GLU A 285 -18.86 -8.26 -10.71
N GLY A 286 -18.39 -8.59 -9.51
CA GLY A 286 -17.00 -8.36 -9.10
C GLY A 286 -16.78 -7.17 -8.14
N PHE A 287 -17.85 -6.55 -7.64
CA PHE A 287 -17.71 -5.54 -6.59
C PHE A 287 -17.36 -6.21 -5.24
N GLU A 288 -16.15 -5.93 -4.74
CA GLU A 288 -15.74 -6.29 -3.39
C GLU A 288 -15.36 -5.04 -2.61
N GLU A 289 -15.72 -5.00 -1.34
CA GLU A 289 -15.32 -3.90 -0.44
C GLU A 289 -13.91 -4.15 0.08
N VAL A 290 -13.04 -3.14 -0.07
CA VAL A 290 -11.66 -3.22 0.40
C VAL A 290 -11.61 -3.28 1.92
N LYS A 291 -10.90 -4.26 2.45
CA LYS A 291 -10.66 -4.37 3.89
C LYS A 291 -9.21 -3.99 4.18
N PRO A 292 -8.99 -3.02 5.08
CA PRO A 292 -7.63 -2.70 5.50
C PRO A 292 -7.00 -3.89 6.21
N MET A 293 -5.69 -4.06 6.01
CA MET A 293 -4.91 -5.17 6.56
C MET A 293 -3.97 -4.71 7.68
N VAL A 294 -3.55 -3.46 7.65
CA VAL A 294 -2.63 -2.84 8.60
C VAL A 294 -3.31 -1.66 9.29
N PHE A 295 -3.17 -1.57 10.60
CA PHE A 295 -3.76 -0.50 11.40
C PHE A 295 -2.70 0.22 12.20
N ALA A 296 -2.78 1.57 12.23
CA ALA A 296 -1.95 2.40 13.11
C ALA A 296 -2.75 3.59 13.63
N GLY A 297 -2.43 4.04 14.83
CA GLY A 297 -2.93 5.31 15.34
C GLY A 297 -2.16 6.47 14.72
N ILE A 298 -2.85 7.50 14.28
CA ILE A 298 -2.27 8.76 13.80
C ILE A 298 -2.70 9.86 14.77
N TYR A 299 -1.72 10.53 15.36
CA TYR A 299 -1.93 11.57 16.37
C TYR A 299 -1.25 12.87 15.93
N PRO A 300 -1.88 14.05 16.13
CA PRO A 300 -1.21 15.30 15.87
C PRO A 300 -0.10 15.52 16.94
N ILE A 301 0.94 16.26 16.58
CA ILE A 301 2.00 16.62 17.55
C ILE A 301 1.41 17.54 18.62
N ASP A 302 0.66 18.54 18.22
CA ASP A 302 -0.05 19.44 19.12
C ASP A 302 -1.52 19.01 19.23
N SER A 303 -2.00 18.81 20.44
CA SER A 303 -3.37 18.33 20.69
C SER A 303 -4.46 19.30 20.19
N GLU A 304 -4.13 20.57 19.96
CA GLU A 304 -5.03 21.59 19.40
C GLU A 304 -5.32 21.31 17.91
N ASP A 305 -4.44 20.61 17.20
CA ASP A 305 -4.56 20.31 15.78
C ASP A 305 -5.46 19.08 15.47
N PHE A 306 -6.14 18.51 16.47
CA PHE A 306 -6.99 17.33 16.30
C PHE A 306 -8.08 17.51 15.23
N GLU A 307 -8.77 18.67 15.24
CA GLU A 307 -9.82 18.96 14.25
C GLU A 307 -9.25 19.19 12.85
N GLU A 308 -8.05 19.77 12.74
CA GLU A 308 -7.36 19.94 11.46
C GLU A 308 -6.88 18.61 10.90
N LEU A 309 -6.38 17.70 11.76
CA LEU A 309 -6.05 16.32 11.37
C LEU A 309 -7.29 15.59 10.89
N ARG A 310 -8.44 15.70 11.56
CA ARG A 310 -9.70 15.11 11.10
C ARG A 310 -10.07 15.58 9.71
N PHE A 311 -10.04 16.87 9.49
CA PHE A 311 -10.35 17.49 8.20
C PHE A 311 -9.38 17.02 7.09
N SER A 312 -8.09 16.89 7.40
CA SER A 312 -7.07 16.42 6.48
C SER A 312 -7.29 14.95 6.09
N LEU A 313 -7.60 14.08 7.07
CA LEU A 313 -7.94 12.68 6.82
C LEU A 313 -9.24 12.52 6.02
N GLU A 314 -10.26 13.35 6.30
CA GLU A 314 -11.49 13.37 5.50
C GLU A 314 -11.22 13.73 4.05
N LYS A 315 -10.37 14.73 3.79
CA LYS A 315 -9.97 15.10 2.44
C LYS A 315 -9.15 14.02 1.74
N LEU A 316 -8.21 13.38 2.45
CA LEU A 316 -7.44 12.27 1.88
C LEU A 316 -8.35 11.12 1.48
N ARG A 317 -9.33 10.76 2.33
CA ARG A 317 -10.30 9.69 2.04
C ARG A 317 -11.17 9.98 0.82
N LEU A 318 -11.38 11.25 0.46
CA LEU A 318 -12.11 11.61 -0.78
C LEU A 318 -11.37 11.13 -2.04
N ASN A 319 -10.03 11.05 -1.97
CA ASN A 319 -9.16 10.61 -3.04
C ASN A 319 -8.61 9.20 -2.86
N ASP A 320 -8.91 8.56 -1.73
CA ASP A 320 -8.39 7.26 -1.36
C ASP A 320 -9.49 6.48 -0.62
N ALA A 321 -10.27 5.74 -1.39
CA ALA A 321 -11.42 4.99 -0.87
C ALA A 321 -11.00 3.85 0.08
N SER A 322 -9.73 3.44 0.08
CA SER A 322 -9.19 2.38 0.92
C SER A 322 -8.83 2.87 2.33
N LEU A 323 -8.64 4.19 2.52
CA LEU A 323 -8.33 4.78 3.81
C LEU A 323 -9.55 4.79 4.72
N VAL A 324 -9.49 4.00 5.78
CA VAL A 324 -10.50 3.95 6.84
C VAL A 324 -9.93 4.57 8.10
N PHE A 325 -10.70 5.40 8.79
CA PHE A 325 -10.27 5.96 10.07
C PHE A 325 -11.44 6.19 11.03
N GLU A 326 -11.17 6.05 12.30
CA GLU A 326 -12.09 6.29 13.42
C GLU A 326 -11.38 7.03 14.55
N PRO A 327 -12.10 7.83 15.35
CA PRO A 327 -11.50 8.52 16.49
C PRO A 327 -10.92 7.52 17.50
N GLU A 328 -9.72 7.80 17.98
CA GLU A 328 -9.03 7.03 19.02
C GLU A 328 -8.43 7.97 20.07
N SER A 329 -8.26 7.48 21.28
CA SER A 329 -7.57 8.21 22.33
C SER A 329 -6.47 7.37 22.96
N SER A 330 -5.31 7.98 23.15
CA SER A 330 -4.15 7.39 23.83
C SER A 330 -3.88 8.14 25.12
N ALA A 331 -3.59 7.42 26.20
CA ALA A 331 -3.20 8.04 27.47
C ALA A 331 -1.88 8.82 27.34
N ALA A 332 -1.00 8.42 26.42
CA ALA A 332 0.29 9.06 26.18
C ALA A 332 0.24 10.19 25.15
N LEU A 333 -0.56 10.05 24.08
CA LEU A 333 -0.57 10.93 22.90
C LEU A 333 -1.82 11.84 22.82
N GLY A 334 -2.84 11.60 23.65
CA GLY A 334 -4.09 12.34 23.61
C GLY A 334 -5.07 11.83 22.56
N PHE A 335 -5.79 12.74 21.90
CA PHE A 335 -6.78 12.41 20.87
C PHE A 335 -6.14 12.30 19.50
N GLY A 336 -6.53 11.30 18.73
CA GLY A 336 -6.07 11.01 17.39
C GLY A 336 -7.06 10.15 16.62
N PHE A 337 -6.58 9.48 15.60
CA PHE A 337 -7.37 8.59 14.76
C PHE A 337 -6.68 7.27 14.59
N ARG A 338 -7.43 6.19 14.74
CA ARG A 338 -7.05 4.88 14.29
C ARG A 338 -7.31 4.76 12.81
N CYS A 339 -6.27 4.55 12.03
CA CYS A 339 -6.34 4.44 10.59
C CYS A 339 -6.07 3.01 10.14
N GLY A 340 -6.83 2.55 9.14
CA GLY A 340 -6.63 1.29 8.46
C GLY A 340 -6.05 1.52 7.07
N PHE A 341 -5.05 0.71 6.69
CA PHE A 341 -4.27 0.81 5.48
C PHE A 341 -4.22 -0.53 4.75
N LEU A 342 -3.99 -0.51 3.44
CA LEU A 342 -3.80 -1.72 2.64
C LEU A 342 -2.49 -2.44 2.98
N GLY A 343 -1.44 -1.68 3.28
CA GLY A 343 -0.12 -2.18 3.64
C GLY A 343 0.78 -1.08 4.20
N MET A 344 2.06 -1.36 4.36
CA MET A 344 3.02 -0.40 4.92
C MET A 344 3.32 0.76 3.99
N LEU A 345 3.48 0.51 2.70
CA LEU A 345 3.73 1.57 1.71
C LEU A 345 2.53 2.53 1.66
N HIS A 346 1.30 2.01 1.72
CA HIS A 346 0.11 2.84 1.78
C HIS A 346 0.11 3.74 3.03
N MET A 347 0.47 3.21 4.21
CA MET A 347 0.60 4.00 5.44
C MET A 347 1.65 5.12 5.30
N GLU A 348 2.82 4.82 4.74
CA GLU A 348 3.87 5.82 4.51
C GLU A 348 3.42 6.92 3.55
N ILE A 349 2.72 6.56 2.48
CA ILE A 349 2.18 7.51 1.50
C ILE A 349 1.15 8.43 2.16
N VAL A 350 0.22 7.89 2.94
CA VAL A 350 -0.76 8.71 3.68
C VAL A 350 -0.06 9.67 4.65
N GLN A 351 0.97 9.21 5.35
CA GLN A 351 1.74 10.05 6.26
C GLN A 351 2.48 11.17 5.52
N GLU A 352 3.16 10.88 4.41
CA GLU A 352 3.82 11.91 3.60
C GLU A 352 2.84 12.89 2.97
N ARG A 353 1.66 12.44 2.57
CA ARG A 353 0.61 13.32 2.06
C ARG A 353 0.05 14.25 3.13
N LEU A 354 -0.13 13.77 4.37
CA LEU A 354 -0.50 14.62 5.50
C LEU A 354 0.52 15.73 5.72
N ASP A 355 1.81 15.42 5.66
CA ASP A 355 2.88 16.41 5.81
C ASP A 355 2.92 17.40 4.62
N ARG A 356 2.96 16.90 3.37
CA ARG A 356 3.18 17.74 2.18
C ARG A 356 1.94 18.52 1.73
N GLU A 357 0.77 17.88 1.71
CA GLU A 357 -0.46 18.50 1.18
C GLU A 357 -1.18 19.36 2.24
N PHE A 358 -1.08 18.98 3.52
CA PHE A 358 -1.80 19.63 4.62
C PHE A 358 -0.89 20.27 5.66
N ASN A 359 0.44 20.18 5.52
CA ASN A 359 1.43 20.64 6.49
C ASN A 359 1.15 20.11 7.92
N MET A 360 0.63 18.87 7.98
CA MET A 360 0.20 18.22 9.21
C MET A 360 1.25 17.20 9.65
N ASN A 361 2.07 17.57 10.62
CA ASN A 361 3.04 16.68 11.23
C ASN A 361 2.35 15.75 12.25
N VAL A 362 2.50 14.45 12.06
CA VAL A 362 1.80 13.45 12.86
C VAL A 362 2.75 12.46 13.52
N ILE A 363 2.30 11.88 14.63
CA ILE A 363 2.92 10.74 15.29
C ILE A 363 2.13 9.50 14.91
N THR A 364 2.80 8.50 14.32
CA THR A 364 2.21 7.20 14.05
C THR A 364 2.60 6.20 15.14
N THR A 365 1.64 5.41 15.60
CA THR A 365 1.91 4.29 16.50
C THR A 365 2.52 3.11 15.75
N VAL A 366 2.98 2.11 16.49
CA VAL A 366 3.45 0.84 15.90
C VAL A 366 2.32 0.22 15.08
N PRO A 367 2.53 -0.09 13.78
CA PRO A 367 1.51 -0.74 12.97
C PRO A 367 1.15 -2.11 13.53
N ASN A 368 -0.13 -2.43 13.49
CA ASN A 368 -0.68 -3.70 13.90
C ASN A 368 -1.57 -4.28 12.81
N VAL A 369 -1.76 -5.59 12.84
CA VAL A 369 -2.77 -6.28 12.04
C VAL A 369 -4.02 -6.48 12.89
N SER A 370 -5.14 -6.83 12.26
CA SER A 370 -6.34 -7.22 12.99
C SER A 370 -6.23 -8.67 13.46
N TYR A 371 -6.67 -8.95 14.66
CA TYR A 371 -6.72 -10.29 15.25
C TYR A 371 -8.15 -10.66 15.60
N PHE A 372 -8.43 -11.95 15.70
CA PHE A 372 -9.67 -12.44 16.29
C PHE A 372 -9.38 -13.11 17.64
N GLY A 373 -10.01 -12.59 18.69
CA GLY A 373 -10.00 -13.19 20.01
C GLY A 373 -11.27 -13.97 20.26
N TYR A 374 -11.16 -15.11 20.93
CA TYR A 374 -12.28 -15.96 21.30
C TYR A 374 -12.35 -16.10 22.80
N SER A 375 -13.55 -15.90 23.37
CA SER A 375 -13.76 -16.03 24.81
C SER A 375 -14.08 -17.49 25.18
N LYS A 376 -13.61 -17.95 26.36
CA LYS A 376 -13.99 -19.24 26.91
C LYS A 376 -15.50 -19.42 27.10
N LYS A 377 -16.25 -18.31 27.23
CA LYS A 377 -17.71 -18.35 27.39
C LYS A 377 -18.44 -18.54 26.06
N GLU A 378 -17.87 -17.98 24.99
CA GLU A 378 -18.41 -17.98 23.61
C GLU A 378 -17.29 -18.31 22.62
N PRO A 379 -16.85 -19.58 22.55
CA PRO A 379 -15.67 -19.97 21.78
C PRO A 379 -15.89 -19.96 20.26
N GLU A 380 -17.11 -19.76 19.78
CA GLU A 380 -17.45 -19.69 18.36
C GLU A 380 -17.65 -18.25 17.86
N THR A 381 -17.79 -17.28 18.78
CA THR A 381 -18.01 -15.87 18.40
C THR A 381 -16.69 -15.11 18.37
N PRO A 382 -16.17 -14.73 17.18
CA PRO A 382 -14.95 -13.95 17.07
C PRO A 382 -15.18 -12.51 17.55
N ILE A 383 -14.26 -12.01 18.37
CA ILE A 383 -14.18 -10.61 18.76
C ILE A 383 -12.99 -10.01 18.03
N LEU A 384 -13.24 -9.00 17.21
CA LEU A 384 -12.20 -8.32 16.47
C LEU A 384 -11.33 -7.50 17.43
N ILE A 385 -10.01 -7.71 17.38
CA ILE A 385 -9.01 -7.00 18.16
C ILE A 385 -8.14 -6.22 17.18
N ASN A 386 -8.37 -4.95 17.10
CA ASN A 386 -7.62 -4.05 16.23
C ASN A 386 -6.52 -3.29 16.99
N ASN A 387 -6.65 -3.14 18.29
CA ASN A 387 -5.70 -2.46 19.16
C ASN A 387 -5.20 -3.42 20.25
N PRO A 388 -3.89 -3.43 20.58
CA PRO A 388 -3.38 -4.22 21.68
C PRO A 388 -4.08 -3.96 23.03
N SER A 389 -4.64 -2.77 23.24
CA SER A 389 -5.40 -2.43 24.45
C SER A 389 -6.73 -3.18 24.57
N GLU A 390 -7.29 -3.66 23.44
CA GLU A 390 -8.54 -4.43 23.38
C GLU A 390 -8.33 -5.92 23.68
N MET A 391 -7.07 -6.33 23.86
CA MET A 391 -6.74 -7.72 24.16
C MET A 391 -7.44 -8.16 25.45
N MET A 392 -8.19 -9.25 25.36
CA MET A 392 -8.90 -9.82 26.49
C MET A 392 -7.95 -10.31 27.59
N ASP A 393 -8.41 -10.27 28.83
CA ASP A 393 -7.69 -10.85 29.96
C ASP A 393 -7.41 -12.35 29.69
N PRO A 394 -6.19 -12.84 29.93
CA PRO A 394 -5.81 -14.25 29.71
C PRO A 394 -6.70 -15.27 30.46
N SER A 395 -7.37 -14.85 31.54
CA SER A 395 -8.30 -15.71 32.28
C SER A 395 -9.58 -16.01 31.50
N ILE A 396 -10.03 -15.09 30.66
CA ILE A 396 -11.25 -15.16 29.85
C ILE A 396 -10.96 -15.66 28.43
N LEU A 397 -9.76 -15.40 27.94
CA LEU A 397 -9.31 -15.74 26.60
C LEU A 397 -9.20 -17.25 26.41
N ASP A 398 -9.81 -17.80 25.38
CA ASP A 398 -9.64 -19.17 24.90
C ASP A 398 -8.48 -19.26 23.90
N ARG A 399 -8.61 -18.57 22.78
CA ARG A 399 -7.59 -18.51 21.73
C ARG A 399 -7.58 -17.17 21.02
N VAL A 400 -6.46 -16.85 20.36
CA VAL A 400 -6.33 -15.73 19.43
C VAL A 400 -5.94 -16.27 18.07
N GLU A 401 -6.53 -15.72 17.04
CA GLU A 401 -6.20 -16.02 15.66
C GLU A 401 -5.57 -14.80 15.00
N GLU A 402 -4.47 -15.02 14.28
CA GLU A 402 -3.75 -13.99 13.52
C GLU A 402 -3.92 -14.21 12.01
N PRO A 403 -3.90 -13.12 11.19
CA PRO A 403 -4.01 -13.24 9.76
C PRO A 403 -2.75 -13.86 9.16
N TYR A 404 -2.95 -14.81 8.25
CA TYR A 404 -1.91 -15.48 7.49
C TYR A 404 -1.97 -15.06 6.02
N ILE A 405 -0.80 -15.02 5.41
CA ILE A 405 -0.61 -14.76 3.98
C ILE A 405 0.10 -15.94 3.33
N LYS A 406 -0.17 -16.14 2.05
CA LYS A 406 0.65 -16.94 1.16
C LYS A 406 1.62 -16.01 0.44
N ALA A 407 2.89 -16.10 0.79
CA ALA A 407 3.98 -15.29 0.26
C ALA A 407 4.67 -16.02 -0.89
N SER A 408 4.83 -15.36 -2.03
CA SER A 408 5.64 -15.80 -3.17
C SER A 408 6.91 -14.96 -3.23
N ILE A 409 8.06 -15.61 -3.21
CA ILE A 409 9.38 -14.96 -3.24
C ILE A 409 10.15 -15.55 -4.41
N ILE A 410 10.50 -14.72 -5.40
CA ILE A 410 11.37 -15.12 -6.51
C ILE A 410 12.75 -14.54 -6.25
N THR A 411 13.76 -15.42 -6.28
CA THR A 411 15.16 -15.03 -6.05
C THR A 411 16.12 -15.87 -6.88
N LYS A 412 17.40 -15.46 -6.94
CA LYS A 412 18.45 -16.31 -7.54
C LYS A 412 18.76 -17.50 -6.64
N SER A 413 19.16 -18.61 -7.26
CA SER A 413 19.52 -19.87 -6.57
C SER A 413 20.53 -19.67 -5.44
N ASP A 414 21.49 -18.75 -5.60
CA ASP A 414 22.52 -18.43 -4.59
C ASP A 414 21.96 -17.91 -3.28
N PHE A 415 20.79 -17.25 -3.30
CA PHE A 415 20.17 -16.64 -2.12
C PHE A 415 19.08 -17.48 -1.48
N VAL A 416 18.71 -18.62 -2.07
CA VAL A 416 17.63 -19.49 -1.58
C VAL A 416 17.81 -19.83 -0.09
N GLY A 417 19.01 -20.24 0.31
CA GLY A 417 19.29 -20.59 1.72
C GLY A 417 19.09 -19.43 2.70
N SER A 418 19.56 -18.24 2.32
CA SER A 418 19.40 -17.03 3.14
C SER A 418 17.95 -16.59 3.25
N VAL A 419 17.20 -16.64 2.14
CA VAL A 419 15.77 -16.33 2.08
C VAL A 419 14.95 -17.32 2.90
N MET A 420 15.22 -18.62 2.78
CA MET A 420 14.56 -19.66 3.58
C MET A 420 14.79 -19.43 5.09
N THR A 421 16.03 -19.12 5.47
CA THR A 421 16.36 -18.81 6.88
C THR A 421 15.56 -17.63 7.39
N LEU A 422 15.48 -16.54 6.62
CA LEU A 422 14.68 -15.36 6.98
C LEU A 422 13.19 -15.72 7.15
N CYS A 423 12.61 -16.47 6.20
CA CYS A 423 11.21 -16.86 6.29
C CYS A 423 10.91 -17.74 7.51
N ILE A 424 11.81 -18.68 7.84
CA ILE A 424 11.67 -19.55 9.03
C ILE A 424 11.80 -18.73 10.31
N GLU A 425 12.74 -17.78 10.41
CA GLU A 425 12.85 -16.85 11.53
C GLU A 425 11.55 -16.05 11.76
N LYS A 426 10.85 -15.73 10.65
CA LYS A 426 9.56 -15.04 10.64
C LYS A 426 8.36 -16.00 10.70
N ARG A 427 8.54 -17.18 11.25
CA ARG A 427 7.50 -18.23 11.46
C ARG A 427 6.85 -18.72 10.15
N GLY A 428 7.54 -18.55 9.02
CA GLY A 428 7.07 -19.01 7.72
C GLY A 428 7.14 -20.53 7.59
N GLU A 429 6.07 -21.11 7.04
CA GLU A 429 5.95 -22.53 6.69
C GLU A 429 6.11 -22.67 5.18
N ILE A 430 7.11 -23.42 4.73
CA ILE A 430 7.31 -23.65 3.30
C ILE A 430 6.17 -24.49 2.72
N VAL A 431 5.60 -24.01 1.63
CA VAL A 431 4.53 -24.69 0.89
C VAL A 431 5.09 -25.37 -0.36
N ASN A 432 5.91 -24.63 -1.13
CA ASN A 432 6.47 -25.11 -2.37
C ASN A 432 7.79 -24.41 -2.69
N GLN A 433 8.62 -25.10 -3.47
CA GLN A 433 9.82 -24.54 -4.08
C GLN A 433 9.85 -25.02 -5.53
N SER A 434 9.85 -24.09 -6.47
CA SER A 434 9.90 -24.37 -7.91
C SER A 434 11.05 -23.61 -8.57
N TYR A 435 11.71 -24.24 -9.51
CA TYR A 435 12.73 -23.62 -10.34
C TYR A 435 12.05 -23.05 -11.59
N LEU A 436 12.02 -21.74 -11.71
CA LEU A 436 11.51 -21.05 -12.90
C LEU A 436 12.53 -21.18 -14.05
N THR A 437 13.81 -21.07 -13.70
CA THR A 437 14.96 -21.31 -14.58
C THR A 437 16.09 -21.99 -13.80
N SER A 438 17.22 -22.29 -14.47
CA SER A 438 18.41 -22.82 -13.79
C SER A 438 18.97 -21.90 -12.70
N GLU A 439 18.74 -20.58 -12.82
CA GLU A 439 19.26 -19.58 -11.90
C GLU A 439 18.20 -18.98 -10.96
N ARG A 440 16.89 -19.13 -11.28
CA ARG A 440 15.78 -18.51 -10.54
C ARG A 440 14.87 -19.51 -9.89
N VAL A 441 14.57 -19.26 -8.64
CA VAL A 441 13.74 -20.12 -7.79
C VAL A 441 12.59 -19.30 -7.21
N GLU A 442 11.40 -19.84 -7.31
CA GLU A 442 10.23 -19.37 -6.58
C GLU A 442 10.08 -20.17 -5.29
N LEU A 443 9.91 -19.47 -4.19
CA LEU A 443 9.66 -20.01 -2.85
C LEU A 443 8.27 -19.55 -2.39
N ILE A 444 7.41 -20.49 -2.07
CA ILE A 444 6.07 -20.20 -1.55
C ILE A 444 6.01 -20.56 -0.08
N PHE A 445 5.63 -19.59 0.75
CA PHE A 445 5.49 -19.73 2.19
C PHE A 445 4.10 -19.32 2.68
N ASN A 446 3.57 -20.02 3.68
CA ASN A 446 2.51 -19.48 4.51
C ASN A 446 3.15 -18.76 5.71
N MET A 447 2.83 -17.48 5.90
CA MET A 447 3.45 -16.64 6.93
C MET A 447 2.41 -15.82 7.68
N PRO A 448 2.61 -15.53 8.97
CA PRO A 448 1.80 -14.55 9.68
C PRO A 448 2.05 -13.16 9.11
N LEU A 449 0.98 -12.43 8.77
CA LEU A 449 1.09 -11.07 8.22
C LEU A 449 1.84 -10.13 9.17
N ALA A 450 1.62 -10.27 10.49
CA ALA A 450 2.29 -9.46 11.50
C ALA A 450 3.83 -9.53 11.45
N GLU A 451 4.42 -10.65 11.02
CA GLU A 451 5.87 -10.81 10.90
C GLU A 451 6.45 -10.16 9.63
N VAL A 452 5.58 -9.86 8.66
CA VAL A 452 5.96 -9.26 7.37
C VAL A 452 5.90 -7.74 7.42
N VAL A 453 4.92 -7.20 8.15
CA VAL A 453 4.60 -5.76 8.20
C VAL A 453 5.78 -4.89 8.65
N PHE A 454 6.69 -5.37 9.50
CA PHE A 454 7.72 -4.51 10.09
C PHE A 454 8.99 -4.34 9.24
N ASP A 455 9.75 -5.40 9.04
CA ASP A 455 11.12 -5.31 8.51
C ASP A 455 11.45 -6.38 7.46
N PHE A 456 10.47 -7.20 7.13
CA PHE A 456 10.70 -8.36 6.28
C PHE A 456 11.22 -7.97 4.89
N TYR A 457 10.59 -6.98 4.26
CA TYR A 457 10.94 -6.56 2.90
C TYR A 457 12.35 -5.96 2.81
N ASP A 458 12.74 -5.12 3.78
CA ASP A 458 14.07 -4.52 3.83
C ASP A 458 15.15 -5.57 4.07
N ARG A 459 14.88 -6.51 5.00
CA ARG A 459 15.77 -7.65 5.24
C ARG A 459 15.88 -8.54 4.01
N LEU A 460 14.77 -8.84 3.34
CA LEU A 460 14.74 -9.62 2.13
C LEU A 460 15.58 -8.99 1.02
N LYS A 461 15.41 -7.69 0.79
CA LYS A 461 16.25 -6.91 -0.14
C LYS A 461 17.73 -6.97 0.23
N SER A 462 18.05 -6.77 1.50
CA SER A 462 19.44 -6.74 1.98
C SER A 462 20.14 -8.09 1.78
N ILE A 463 19.53 -9.21 2.24
CA ILE A 463 20.13 -10.55 2.14
C ILE A 463 20.24 -11.08 0.72
N SER A 464 19.35 -10.65 -0.16
CA SER A 464 19.33 -11.02 -1.56
C SER A 464 20.08 -10.04 -2.46
N LYS A 465 20.69 -8.98 -1.90
CA LYS A 465 21.34 -7.89 -2.64
C LYS A 465 20.41 -7.25 -3.69
N GLY A 466 19.12 -7.19 -3.42
CA GLY A 466 18.09 -6.67 -4.32
C GLY A 466 17.59 -7.65 -5.38
N TYR A 467 18.06 -8.90 -5.38
CA TYR A 467 17.62 -9.92 -6.36
C TYR A 467 16.35 -10.66 -5.97
N ALA A 468 15.81 -10.48 -4.76
CA ALA A 468 14.55 -11.09 -4.38
C ALA A 468 13.39 -10.13 -4.61
N SER A 469 12.36 -10.60 -5.28
CA SER A 469 11.05 -9.98 -5.34
C SER A 469 10.08 -10.70 -4.41
N PHE A 470 9.09 -9.98 -3.91
CA PHE A 470 8.14 -10.45 -2.93
C PHE A 470 6.73 -10.00 -3.29
N ASP A 471 5.81 -10.93 -3.20
CA ASP A 471 4.38 -10.69 -3.31
C ASP A 471 3.60 -11.58 -2.35
N TYR A 472 2.37 -11.20 -2.00
CA TYR A 472 1.57 -11.99 -1.06
C TYR A 472 0.08 -11.78 -1.24
N HIS A 473 -0.71 -12.76 -0.81
CA HIS A 473 -2.16 -12.64 -0.69
C HIS A 473 -2.67 -13.28 0.60
N PRO A 474 -3.77 -12.75 1.18
CA PRO A 474 -4.35 -13.29 2.41
C PRO A 474 -4.90 -14.70 2.21
N ILE A 475 -4.70 -15.57 3.21
CA ILE A 475 -5.23 -16.94 3.22
C ILE A 475 -6.10 -17.24 4.44
N GLY A 476 -6.57 -16.19 5.15
CA GLY A 476 -7.42 -16.32 6.33
C GLY A 476 -6.66 -16.19 7.65
N PHE A 477 -7.26 -16.69 8.72
CA PHE A 477 -6.75 -16.57 10.08
C PHE A 477 -6.38 -17.95 10.65
N ARG A 478 -5.36 -17.99 11.51
CA ARG A 478 -4.92 -19.21 12.21
C ARG A 478 -4.67 -18.92 13.68
N ALA A 479 -5.01 -19.89 14.53
CA ALA A 479 -4.75 -19.81 15.96
C ALA A 479 -3.25 -19.71 16.26
N SER A 480 -2.87 -18.80 17.15
CA SER A 480 -1.49 -18.52 17.49
C SER A 480 -1.33 -18.13 18.97
N LYS A 481 -0.13 -18.38 19.53
CA LYS A 481 0.21 -18.02 20.92
C LYS A 481 0.68 -16.57 21.00
N LEU A 482 -0.26 -15.66 20.93
CA LEU A 482 0.03 -14.23 21.01
C LEU A 482 -0.06 -13.73 22.45
N VAL A 483 0.83 -12.80 22.78
CA VAL A 483 0.87 -12.11 24.07
C VAL A 483 0.93 -10.60 23.86
N LYS A 484 0.28 -9.86 24.75
CA LYS A 484 0.39 -8.41 24.78
C LYS A 484 1.70 -8.02 25.46
N MET A 485 2.54 -7.30 24.75
CA MET A 485 3.75 -6.69 25.28
C MET A 485 3.54 -5.18 25.46
N ASP A 486 3.74 -4.71 26.69
CA ASP A 486 3.65 -3.31 27.06
C ASP A 486 5.04 -2.72 27.30
N ILE A 487 5.25 -1.48 26.87
CA ILE A 487 6.46 -0.70 27.15
C ILE A 487 6.17 0.26 28.29
N LEU A 488 7.00 0.17 29.34
CA LEU A 488 6.91 1.03 30.52
C LEU A 488 8.09 1.98 30.57
N ILE A 489 7.83 3.26 30.74
CA ILE A 489 8.85 4.29 30.94
C ILE A 489 8.70 4.86 32.36
N ASN A 490 9.69 4.63 33.20
CA ASN A 490 9.63 4.91 34.65
C ASN A 490 8.47 4.25 35.43
N GLY A 491 7.89 3.21 34.88
CA GLY A 491 6.75 2.51 35.45
C GLY A 491 5.40 2.92 34.84
N ASP A 492 5.36 3.99 34.05
CA ASP A 492 4.17 4.42 33.32
C ASP A 492 4.10 3.69 31.97
N MET A 493 2.95 3.11 31.67
CA MET A 493 2.71 2.41 30.40
C MET A 493 2.54 3.41 29.27
N VAL A 494 3.24 3.16 28.16
CA VAL A 494 3.09 3.92 26.90
C VAL A 494 2.31 3.03 25.93
N ASP A 495 1.00 3.23 25.91
CA ASP A 495 0.04 2.44 25.11
C ASP A 495 0.34 2.47 23.60
N ALA A 496 0.81 3.60 23.08
CA ALA A 496 1.22 3.75 21.69
C ALA A 496 2.41 2.84 21.26
N LEU A 497 3.15 2.29 22.23
CA LEU A 497 4.26 1.33 22.01
C LEU A 497 3.88 -0.11 22.38
N SER A 498 2.64 -0.34 22.80
CA SER A 498 2.14 -1.69 23.08
C SER A 498 1.93 -2.46 21.76
N SER A 499 2.21 -3.76 21.77
CA SER A 499 2.06 -4.61 20.58
C SER A 499 1.61 -6.04 20.96
N LEU A 500 0.90 -6.68 20.04
CA LEU A 500 0.61 -8.11 20.10
C LEU A 500 1.68 -8.86 19.33
N ILE A 501 2.40 -9.74 20.02
CA ILE A 501 3.53 -10.47 19.46
C ILE A 501 3.46 -11.95 19.84
N HIS A 502 4.11 -12.79 19.05
CA HIS A 502 4.20 -14.22 19.39
C HIS A 502 5.06 -14.45 20.63
N ASP A 503 4.62 -15.30 21.53
CA ASP A 503 5.27 -15.56 22.83
C ASP A 503 6.76 -15.92 22.69
N SER A 504 7.14 -16.72 21.67
CA SER A 504 8.54 -17.09 21.43
C SER A 504 9.46 -15.91 21.15
N ASN A 505 8.94 -14.83 20.56
CA ASN A 505 9.72 -13.65 20.11
C ASN A 505 9.67 -12.50 21.12
N ALA A 506 8.82 -12.60 22.14
CA ALA A 506 8.52 -11.51 23.08
C ALA A 506 9.78 -10.95 23.77
N TYR A 507 10.66 -11.82 24.27
CA TYR A 507 11.90 -11.39 24.93
C TYR A 507 12.83 -10.65 23.95
N HIS A 508 13.03 -11.20 22.76
CA HIS A 508 13.96 -10.64 21.77
C HIS A 508 13.49 -9.27 21.26
N ILE A 509 12.22 -9.17 20.90
CA ILE A 509 11.61 -7.91 20.45
C ILE A 509 11.61 -6.89 21.57
N GLY A 510 11.17 -7.26 22.78
CA GLY A 510 11.13 -6.37 23.95
C GLY A 510 12.52 -5.85 24.34
N LYS A 511 13.55 -6.67 24.23
CA LYS A 511 14.94 -6.26 24.47
C LYS A 511 15.41 -5.22 23.44
N LYS A 512 15.24 -5.50 22.14
CA LYS A 512 15.59 -4.57 21.07
C LYS A 512 14.85 -3.24 21.18
N MET A 513 13.55 -3.26 21.49
CA MET A 513 12.77 -2.04 21.72
C MET A 513 13.34 -1.22 22.87
N CYS A 514 13.65 -1.85 24.01
CA CYS A 514 14.24 -1.16 25.15
C CYS A 514 15.62 -0.56 24.81
N GLU A 515 16.47 -1.28 24.07
CA GLU A 515 17.78 -0.80 23.63
C GLU A 515 17.65 0.42 22.70
N LYS A 516 16.78 0.36 21.69
CA LYS A 516 16.56 1.47 20.75
C LYS A 516 15.97 2.70 21.45
N LEU A 517 14.99 2.52 22.33
CA LEU A 517 14.41 3.61 23.14
C LEU A 517 15.46 4.25 24.07
N ARG A 518 16.37 3.45 24.64
CA ARG A 518 17.48 3.97 25.45
C ARG A 518 18.42 4.90 24.65
N GLU A 519 18.61 4.63 23.38
CA GLU A 519 19.48 5.44 22.50
C GLU A 519 18.80 6.78 22.12
N LEU A 520 17.52 6.75 21.90
CA LEU A 520 16.73 7.86 21.33
C LEU A 520 16.17 8.82 22.37
N ILE A 521 15.77 8.30 23.55
CA ILE A 521 15.25 9.16 24.61
C ILE A 521 16.41 9.96 25.25
N PRO A 522 16.34 11.29 25.23
CA PRO A 522 17.43 12.12 25.75
C PRO A 522 17.60 11.95 27.27
N ARG A 523 18.86 11.99 27.71
CA ARG A 523 19.17 11.94 29.15
C ARG A 523 18.56 13.11 29.89
N GLN A 524 17.91 12.81 31.00
CA GLN A 524 17.33 13.81 31.88
C GLN A 524 18.11 13.92 33.21
N GLN A 525 17.62 14.74 34.13
CA GLN A 525 18.23 14.96 35.45
C GLN A 525 18.11 13.74 36.39
N PHE A 526 17.30 12.74 36.01
CA PHE A 526 17.09 11.49 36.76
C PHE A 526 17.23 10.28 35.83
N ASP A 527 17.42 9.11 36.45
CA ASP A 527 17.54 7.86 35.69
C ASP A 527 16.16 7.45 35.15
N ILE A 528 16.06 7.14 33.87
CA ILE A 528 14.86 6.67 33.21
C ILE A 528 14.96 5.15 33.03
N ALA A 529 14.00 4.41 33.56
CA ALA A 529 13.89 2.98 33.33
C ALA A 529 12.96 2.74 32.13
N VAL A 530 13.46 2.06 31.10
CA VAL A 530 12.69 1.58 29.96
C VAL A 530 12.52 0.08 30.12
N GLN A 531 11.30 -0.42 30.13
CA GLN A 531 11.00 -1.83 30.44
C GLN A 531 9.97 -2.38 29.44
N ALA A 532 10.18 -3.60 28.99
CA ALA A 532 9.18 -4.39 28.29
C ALA A 532 8.56 -5.40 29.27
N ALA A 533 7.24 -5.48 29.29
CA ALA A 533 6.50 -6.30 30.21
C ALA A 533 5.41 -7.12 29.52
N LEU A 534 5.15 -8.33 30.01
CA LEU A 534 3.99 -9.16 29.67
C LEU A 534 3.07 -9.18 30.91
N GLY A 535 2.01 -8.38 30.87
CA GLY A 535 1.20 -8.11 32.04
C GLY A 535 2.04 -7.52 33.19
N THR A 536 2.14 -8.23 34.30
CA THR A 536 2.94 -7.81 35.48
C THR A 536 4.42 -8.21 35.41
N LYS A 537 4.80 -9.09 34.47
CA LYS A 537 6.17 -9.63 34.38
C LYS A 537 7.02 -8.80 33.45
N VAL A 538 8.03 -8.14 34.00
CA VAL A 538 9.06 -7.45 33.20
C VAL A 538 9.98 -8.49 32.58
N ILE A 539 10.07 -8.50 31.24
CA ILE A 539 10.90 -9.43 30.46
C ILE A 539 12.23 -8.81 30.01
N ALA A 540 12.27 -7.51 29.77
CA ALA A 540 13.50 -6.78 29.41
C ALA A 540 13.52 -5.42 30.11
N ARG A 541 14.72 -4.91 30.38
CA ARG A 541 14.92 -3.61 31.03
C ARG A 541 16.23 -2.97 30.59
N GLU A 542 16.12 -1.69 30.21
CA GLU A 542 17.26 -0.79 29.99
C GLU A 542 17.15 0.44 30.89
N THR A 543 18.28 1.11 31.14
CA THR A 543 18.29 2.31 31.98
C THR A 543 19.09 3.42 31.32
N ILE A 544 18.44 4.55 31.09
CA ILE A 544 19.05 5.80 30.62
C ILE A 544 19.59 6.52 31.85
N LYS A 545 20.90 6.63 31.95
CA LYS A 545 21.57 7.28 33.11
C LYS A 545 21.32 8.78 33.10
N ALA A 546 21.02 9.33 34.28
CA ALA A 546 20.85 10.76 34.48
C ALA A 546 22.09 11.58 34.06
N LEU A 547 21.83 12.81 33.61
CA LEU A 547 22.90 13.81 33.48
C LEU A 547 23.54 14.03 34.86
N ARG A 548 24.86 13.86 34.95
CA ARG A 548 25.60 14.06 36.19
C ARG A 548 26.34 15.39 36.11
N LYS A 549 25.98 16.31 37.02
CA LYS A 549 26.84 17.44 37.33
C LYS A 549 27.86 16.97 38.35
N ASP A 550 29.14 17.18 38.10
CA ASP A 550 30.19 16.88 39.09
C ASP A 550 30.08 17.87 40.25
N VAL A 551 29.32 17.48 41.27
CA VAL A 551 29.12 18.30 42.48
C VAL A 551 30.34 18.28 43.38
N THR A 552 31.32 17.40 43.10
CA THR A 552 32.54 17.24 43.89
C THR A 552 33.75 17.92 43.27
N ALA A 553 33.63 18.46 42.03
CA ALA A 553 34.73 19.12 41.30
C ALA A 553 35.36 20.29 42.07
N LYS A 554 34.57 20.97 42.91
CA LYS A 554 35.07 22.10 43.76
C LYS A 554 35.52 21.67 45.16
N CYS A 555 35.54 20.37 45.45
CA CYS A 555 36.00 19.87 46.74
C CYS A 555 37.53 19.59 46.68
N TYR A 556 38.33 20.60 46.93
CA TYR A 556 39.78 20.46 47.09
C TYR A 556 40.09 19.86 48.46
N GLY A 557 40.95 18.80 48.51
CA GLY A 557 41.36 18.13 49.74
C GLY A 557 40.50 16.94 50.15
N GLY A 558 40.99 16.13 51.05
CA GLY A 558 40.48 14.81 51.42
C GLY A 558 39.21 14.76 52.30
N ASP A 559 38.36 15.79 52.28
CA ASP A 559 37.10 15.77 53.05
C ASP A 559 36.07 14.81 52.45
N ILE A 560 36.23 13.54 52.83
CA ILE A 560 35.37 12.44 52.41
C ILE A 560 33.91 12.65 52.89
N SER A 561 33.72 13.23 54.06
CA SER A 561 32.42 13.47 54.66
C SER A 561 31.58 14.47 53.85
N ARG A 562 32.23 15.56 53.40
CA ARG A 562 31.58 16.59 52.56
C ARG A 562 31.24 16.06 51.17
N LYS A 563 32.14 15.29 50.56
CA LYS A 563 31.88 14.62 49.27
C LYS A 563 30.68 13.68 49.37
N ARG A 564 30.60 12.88 50.43
CA ARG A 564 29.51 11.94 50.67
C ARG A 564 28.15 12.68 50.86
N LYS A 565 28.09 13.73 51.66
CA LYS A 565 26.93 14.55 51.85
C LYS A 565 26.44 15.23 50.56
N LEU A 566 27.32 15.71 49.71
CA LEU A 566 26.95 16.30 48.42
C LEU A 566 26.39 15.27 47.45
N LEU A 567 26.96 14.07 47.42
CA LEU A 567 26.44 12.96 46.61
C LEU A 567 25.09 12.45 47.12
N GLU A 568 24.87 12.40 48.44
CA GLU A 568 23.59 12.03 49.05
C GLU A 568 22.52 13.09 48.73
N LYS A 569 22.79 14.38 48.87
CA LYS A 569 21.87 15.45 48.46
C LYS A 569 21.53 15.40 46.96
N GLN A 570 22.51 15.10 46.11
CA GLN A 570 22.29 14.94 44.68
C GLN A 570 21.35 13.74 44.40
N LYS A 571 21.56 12.61 45.11
CA LYS A 571 20.71 11.42 45.00
C LYS A 571 19.25 11.68 45.46
N GLU A 572 19.08 12.38 46.57
CA GLU A 572 17.76 12.78 47.06
C GLU A 572 17.06 13.76 46.11
N GLY A 573 17.78 14.75 45.59
CA GLY A 573 17.24 15.70 44.59
C GLY A 573 16.77 14.99 43.33
N LYS A 574 17.55 14.03 42.81
CA LYS A 574 17.18 13.21 41.69
C LYS A 574 15.93 12.33 41.96
N LYS A 575 15.81 11.78 43.17
CA LYS A 575 14.65 11.00 43.59
C LYS A 575 13.38 11.85 43.63
N LYS A 576 13.47 13.09 44.10
CA LYS A 576 12.33 14.04 44.10
C LYS A 576 11.97 14.47 42.67
N MET A 577 12.95 14.75 41.82
CA MET A 577 12.69 15.11 40.40
C MET A 577 12.02 13.96 39.64
N LYS A 578 12.41 12.70 39.91
CA LYS A 578 11.77 11.52 39.31
C LYS A 578 10.27 11.39 39.67
N GLN A 579 9.86 11.86 40.87
CA GLN A 579 8.48 11.81 41.33
C GLN A 579 7.59 12.88 40.68
N ILE A 580 8.17 13.96 40.14
CA ILE A 580 7.48 15.12 39.61
C ILE A 580 7.61 15.23 38.09
N GLY A 581 8.73 14.70 37.53
CA GLY A 581 9.05 14.85 36.10
C GLY A 581 8.37 13.79 35.26
N ARG A 582 7.61 14.21 34.23
CA ARG A 582 7.19 13.35 33.13
C ARG A 582 8.33 13.20 32.13
N VAL A 583 8.48 12.02 31.55
CA VAL A 583 9.47 11.75 30.51
C VAL A 583 8.84 12.09 29.17
N GLU A 584 9.38 13.08 28.48
CA GLU A 584 9.01 13.35 27.10
C GLU A 584 9.66 12.30 26.19
N VAL A 585 8.86 11.58 25.43
CA VAL A 585 9.30 10.64 24.42
C VAL A 585 9.31 11.37 23.08
N PRO A 586 10.48 11.57 22.43
CA PRO A 586 10.53 12.28 21.17
C PRO A 586 9.86 11.48 20.05
N GLN A 587 9.29 12.17 19.06
CA GLN A 587 8.65 11.55 17.89
C GLN A 587 9.58 10.54 17.19
N SER A 588 10.87 10.87 17.09
CA SER A 588 11.88 9.99 16.52
C SER A 588 11.95 8.62 17.21
N ALA A 589 11.60 8.54 18.50
CA ALA A 589 11.57 7.27 19.22
C ALA A 589 10.42 6.36 18.79
N PHE A 590 9.25 6.92 18.47
CA PHE A 590 8.13 6.14 17.90
C PHE A 590 8.48 5.63 16.50
N MET A 591 9.01 6.50 15.64
CA MET A 591 9.43 6.13 14.28
C MET A 591 10.55 5.10 14.25
N ALA A 592 11.51 5.19 15.17
CA ALA A 592 12.65 4.27 15.20
C ALA A 592 12.30 2.90 15.78
N VAL A 593 11.26 2.80 16.59
CA VAL A 593 10.72 1.51 17.01
C VAL A 593 10.13 0.74 15.81
N LEU A 594 9.66 1.44 14.77
CA LEU A 594 9.21 0.84 13.51
C LEU A 594 10.38 0.22 12.71
N LYS A 595 11.62 0.70 12.93
CA LYS A 595 12.86 0.23 12.26
C LYS A 595 13.77 -0.49 13.25
N LEU A 596 13.27 -1.57 13.87
CA LEU A 596 13.99 -2.31 14.94
C LEU A 596 15.28 -3.01 14.49
N ASN A 597 15.58 -3.05 13.19
CA ASN A 597 16.66 -3.86 12.63
C ASN A 597 17.75 -3.09 11.84
N ASP A 598 17.79 -1.78 11.95
CA ASP A 598 18.93 -0.96 11.47
C ASP A 598 20.08 -0.94 12.48
#